data_bad34b21552adf06ab20789353441c13
#
_entry.id   bad34b21552adf06ab20789353441c13
#
_cell.length_a   1.000
_cell.length_b   1.000
_cell.length_c   1.000
_cell.angle_alpha   90.00
_cell.angle_beta   90.00
_cell.angle_gamma   90.00
#
_symmetry.space_group_name_H-M   'P 1'
#
loop_
_entity.id
_entity.type
_entity.pdbx_description
1 polymer ?
#
loop_
_entity_poly.entity_id
_entity_poly.type
_entity_poly.pdbx_seq_one_letter_code
_entity_poly.pdbx_strand_id
1 'polypeptide(L)'
;MAFERGSVLRGVAAGVLALTVLTGVSACGGNKGGGTFVTQEKEGGFNPFKGRGGGGKVSAQPGSIGVNGFLWRASLDTLAFMPLASADPYGGVIVTDWYTNPEKPDERFKATVYILDTRLRADGLNVTIFKQINNGGTWTDTAATEQTATDIENAILTRARQLRLSNIKN
;
A
#
# COMPACT_ATOMS: atom_id res chain seq x y z
N MET A 1 -0.57 37.07 44.11
CA MET A 1 0.67 36.38 44.51
C MET A 1 1.36 35.91 43.25
N ALA A 2 2.46 36.57 42.97
CA ALA A 2 3.36 36.28 41.85
C ALA A 2 4.34 35.20 42.26
N PHE A 3 4.96 34.54 41.30
CA PHE A 3 6.23 33.83 41.39
C PHE A 3 6.20 32.66 40.38
N GLU A 4 7.19 32.34 39.56
CA GLU A 4 8.47 32.98 39.20
C GLU A 4 8.91 32.43 37.83
N ARG A 5 9.63 33.23 37.11
CA ARG A 5 10.37 32.89 35.89
C ARG A 5 11.69 32.19 36.28
N GLY A 6 11.94 31.01 35.72
CA GLY A 6 13.23 30.35 35.75
C GLY A 6 13.82 30.19 34.37
N SER A 7 14.60 31.18 33.95
CA SER A 7 15.50 31.09 32.81
C SER A 7 16.82 30.46 33.26
N VAL A 8 17.30 29.40 32.63
CA VAL A 8 18.69 28.99 32.75
C VAL A 8 19.29 28.85 31.36
N LEU A 9 20.19 29.71 31.15
CA LEU A 9 21.09 29.99 30.06
C LEU A 9 22.33 29.06 30.10
N ARG A 10 22.91 28.82 28.92
CA ARG A 10 24.34 28.53 28.64
C ARG A 10 24.82 27.08 28.65
N GLY A 11 25.35 26.75 27.49
CA GLY A 11 26.28 25.65 27.29
C GLY A 11 26.75 25.58 25.82
N VAL A 12 27.54 26.60 25.42
CA VAL A 12 28.33 26.58 24.17
C VAL A 12 29.52 25.67 24.40
N ALA A 13 29.73 24.68 23.58
CA ALA A 13 31.03 24.02 23.42
C ALA A 13 31.27 23.77 21.93
N ALA A 14 32.06 24.64 21.36
CA ALA A 14 32.69 24.47 20.06
C ALA A 14 33.80 23.38 20.19
N GLY A 15 33.76 22.43 19.28
CA GLY A 15 34.83 21.43 19.10
C GLY A 15 35.13 21.32 17.61
N VAL A 16 36.06 22.17 17.18
CA VAL A 16 36.75 22.06 15.90
C VAL A 16 37.85 21.01 16.06
N LEU A 17 37.83 20.00 15.21
CA LEU A 17 39.08 19.25 14.92
C LEU A 17 39.08 18.77 13.48
N ALA A 18 40.16 19.19 12.85
CA ALA A 18 40.53 19.15 11.46
C ALA A 18 40.97 17.76 10.98
N LEU A 19 40.89 17.61 9.67
CA LEU A 19 41.92 17.09 8.76
C LEU A 19 42.26 15.59 8.84
N THR A 20 41.89 14.81 7.79
CA THR A 20 42.96 14.19 6.95
C THR A 20 42.38 13.75 5.60
N VAL A 21 42.96 14.33 4.59
CA VAL A 21 42.90 13.96 3.17
C VAL A 21 43.69 12.64 3.00
N LEU A 22 43.09 11.64 2.35
CA LEU A 22 43.87 10.59 1.70
C LEU A 22 43.28 10.33 0.31
N THR A 23 43.99 10.83 -0.66
CA THR A 23 43.93 10.56 -2.08
C THR A 23 44.31 9.10 -2.36
N GLY A 24 43.43 8.35 -2.96
CA GLY A 24 43.65 7.03 -3.53
C GLY A 24 43.23 7.00 -4.98
N VAL A 25 44.17 7.38 -5.85
CA VAL A 25 44.07 7.15 -7.29
C VAL A 25 44.48 5.70 -7.57
N SER A 26 43.64 4.92 -8.19
CA SER A 26 43.98 3.67 -8.88
C SER A 26 42.93 3.42 -9.96
N ALA A 27 43.33 3.69 -11.09
CA ALA A 27 43.90 2.92 -12.16
C ALA A 27 42.84 2.32 -13.11
N CYS A 28 42.85 2.89 -14.30
CA CYS A 28 42.29 2.40 -15.55
C CYS A 28 42.51 0.90 -15.77
N GLY A 29 41.43 0.22 -16.13
CA GLY A 29 41.49 -1.06 -16.79
C GLY A 29 40.54 -1.03 -17.98
N GLY A 30 40.98 -0.46 -19.08
CA GLY A 30 40.27 -0.56 -20.35
C GLY A 30 40.38 -1.99 -20.89
N ASN A 31 39.30 -2.66 -21.09
CA ASN A 31 39.25 -3.83 -21.97
C ASN A 31 38.33 -3.54 -23.14
N LYS A 32 38.96 -3.12 -24.24
CA LYS A 32 38.38 -3.16 -25.59
C LYS A 32 38.42 -4.60 -26.06
N GLY A 33 37.36 -5.35 -25.85
CA GLY A 33 37.11 -6.63 -26.51
C GLY A 33 36.10 -6.44 -27.61
N GLY A 34 36.57 -6.24 -28.81
CA GLY A 34 35.76 -6.37 -30.03
C GLY A 34 35.33 -7.82 -30.18
N GLY A 35 34.08 -8.11 -29.95
CA GLY A 35 33.46 -9.38 -30.28
C GLY A 35 32.76 -9.29 -31.60
N THR A 36 33.39 -9.86 -32.61
CA THR A 36 32.86 -10.18 -33.93
C THR A 36 31.52 -10.89 -33.80
N PHE A 37 30.54 -10.40 -34.58
CA PHE A 37 29.30 -11.11 -34.86
C PHE A 37 29.66 -12.42 -35.62
N VAL A 38 29.58 -13.53 -34.90
CA VAL A 38 29.52 -14.84 -35.51
C VAL A 38 28.05 -15.22 -35.61
N THR A 39 27.51 -15.09 -36.80
CA THR A 39 26.30 -15.78 -37.22
C THR A 39 26.59 -17.27 -37.17
N GLN A 40 26.14 -17.92 -36.11
CA GLN A 40 26.16 -19.38 -36.05
C GLN A 40 24.77 -19.90 -36.39
N GLU A 41 24.79 -20.63 -37.51
CA GLU A 41 23.65 -21.34 -38.07
C GLU A 41 23.02 -22.31 -37.08
N LYS A 42 21.77 -22.37 -37.18
CA LYS A 42 20.72 -23.21 -36.67
C LYS A 42 21.05 -24.70 -36.81
N GLU A 43 21.42 -25.36 -35.75
CA GLU A 43 21.21 -26.79 -35.64
C GLU A 43 20.04 -27.08 -34.72
N GLY A 44 19.04 -27.74 -35.29
CA GLY A 44 17.82 -28.15 -34.62
C GLY A 44 18.07 -29.29 -33.64
N GLY A 45 18.35 -28.96 -32.42
CA GLY A 45 18.32 -29.92 -31.30
C GLY A 45 16.88 -30.15 -30.87
N PHE A 46 16.35 -31.33 -31.16
CA PHE A 46 15.12 -31.84 -30.59
C PHE A 46 15.27 -31.98 -29.07
N ASN A 47 14.68 -31.06 -28.32
CA ASN A 47 14.71 -31.05 -26.86
C ASN A 47 13.41 -31.65 -26.33
N PRO A 48 13.37 -32.98 -26.01
CA PRO A 48 12.15 -33.66 -25.59
C PRO A 48 11.70 -33.27 -24.15
N PHE A 49 12.48 -32.46 -23.44
CA PHE A 49 12.17 -31.95 -22.09
C PHE A 49 11.71 -30.51 -22.04
N LYS A 50 11.20 -29.98 -23.17
CA LYS A 50 10.50 -28.68 -23.06
C LYS A 50 9.15 -28.90 -22.38
N GLY A 51 9.24 -29.18 -21.09
CA GLY A 51 8.12 -29.28 -20.19
C GLY A 51 7.23 -28.06 -20.34
N ARG A 52 6.00 -28.32 -20.61
CA ARG A 52 4.85 -27.42 -20.71
C ARG A 52 4.61 -26.80 -19.33
N GLY A 53 5.60 -26.10 -18.82
CA GLY A 53 5.50 -25.22 -17.66
C GLY A 53 4.93 -23.90 -18.14
N GLY A 54 3.61 -23.78 -18.12
CA GLY A 54 2.91 -22.52 -18.21
C GLY A 54 3.16 -21.71 -16.96
N GLY A 55 4.41 -21.34 -16.71
CA GLY A 55 4.77 -20.29 -15.76
C GLY A 55 4.41 -18.97 -16.40
N GLY A 56 3.20 -18.48 -16.12
CA GLY A 56 2.87 -17.10 -16.38
C GLY A 56 3.94 -16.26 -15.70
N LYS A 57 4.82 -15.64 -16.51
CA LYS A 57 5.70 -14.60 -16.02
C LYS A 57 4.78 -13.50 -15.49
N VAL A 58 4.59 -13.45 -14.20
CA VAL A 58 4.07 -12.26 -13.53
C VAL A 58 5.17 -11.22 -13.70
N SER A 59 5.12 -10.49 -14.80
CA SER A 59 5.93 -9.30 -14.98
C SER A 59 5.41 -8.29 -13.94
N ALA A 60 6.02 -8.28 -12.79
CA ALA A 60 5.87 -7.17 -11.86
C ALA A 60 6.44 -5.94 -12.57
N GLN A 61 5.57 -5.16 -13.20
CA GLN A 61 5.96 -3.86 -13.71
C GLN A 61 6.36 -3.00 -12.51
N PRO A 62 7.51 -2.30 -12.58
CA PRO A 62 7.88 -1.32 -11.56
C PRO A 62 6.77 -0.28 -11.45
N GLY A 63 6.05 -0.27 -10.32
CA GLY A 63 4.90 0.60 -10.09
C GLY A 63 3.54 -0.12 -10.11
N SER A 64 3.47 -1.44 -10.31
CA SER A 64 2.22 -2.17 -10.13
C SER A 64 1.88 -2.23 -8.63
N ILE A 65 0.69 -1.81 -8.29
CA ILE A 65 0.10 -1.99 -6.97
C ILE A 65 0.19 -3.47 -6.59
N GLY A 66 0.68 -3.80 -5.39
CA GLY A 66 0.86 -5.19 -4.92
C GLY A 66 -0.44 -5.99 -4.81
N VAL A 67 -1.58 -5.35 -5.00
CA VAL A 67 -2.94 -5.90 -4.86
C VAL A 67 -3.78 -5.65 -6.11
N ASN A 68 -5.01 -6.18 -6.13
CA ASN A 68 -5.95 -5.94 -7.22
C ASN A 68 -6.32 -4.46 -7.36
N GLY A 69 -5.97 -3.82 -8.48
CA GLY A 69 -6.22 -2.40 -8.71
C GLY A 69 -7.70 -2.01 -8.78
N PHE A 70 -8.60 -2.92 -9.19
CA PHE A 70 -10.04 -2.66 -9.19
C PHE A 70 -10.62 -2.71 -7.77
N LEU A 71 -10.17 -3.66 -6.94
CA LEU A 71 -10.54 -3.70 -5.53
C LEU A 71 -10.03 -2.46 -4.79
N TRP A 72 -8.77 -2.09 -5.03
CA TRP A 72 -8.18 -0.89 -4.45
C TRP A 72 -8.99 0.37 -4.77
N ARG A 73 -9.23 0.60 -6.07
CA ARG A 73 -10.01 1.76 -6.53
C ARG A 73 -11.45 1.73 -5.99
N ALA A 74 -12.10 0.58 -6.03
CA ALA A 74 -13.45 0.42 -5.53
C ALA A 74 -13.56 0.67 -4.03
N SER A 75 -12.57 0.24 -3.24
CA SER A 75 -12.54 0.50 -1.79
C SER A 75 -12.46 1.99 -1.50
N LEU A 76 -11.57 2.71 -2.19
CA LEU A 76 -11.48 4.17 -2.06
C LEU A 76 -12.77 4.88 -2.48
N ASP A 77 -13.38 4.45 -3.60
CA ASP A 77 -14.65 5.03 -4.10
C ASP A 77 -15.79 4.77 -3.11
N THR A 78 -15.88 3.56 -2.52
CA THR A 78 -16.95 3.18 -1.59
C THR A 78 -16.81 3.87 -0.23
N LEU A 79 -15.58 4.05 0.24
CA LEU A 79 -15.28 4.68 1.53
C LEU A 79 -15.03 6.19 1.43
N ALA A 80 -15.32 6.82 0.28
CA ALA A 80 -15.03 8.24 0.03
C ALA A 80 -15.73 9.21 1.00
N PHE A 81 -16.80 8.77 1.67
CA PHE A 81 -17.50 9.56 2.68
C PHE A 81 -16.80 9.59 4.04
N MET A 82 -15.83 8.69 4.26
CA MET A 82 -15.04 8.62 5.49
C MET A 82 -13.65 9.26 5.28
N PRO A 83 -13.13 10.02 6.24
CA PRO A 83 -11.76 10.51 6.15
C PRO A 83 -10.78 9.35 6.20
N LEU A 84 -9.73 9.39 5.39
CA LEU A 84 -8.69 8.37 5.36
C LEU A 84 -7.60 8.72 6.40
N ALA A 85 -7.25 7.75 7.24
CA ALA A 85 -6.11 7.84 8.15
C ALA A 85 -4.83 7.33 7.48
N SER A 86 -4.91 6.24 6.71
CA SER A 86 -3.78 5.64 5.99
C SER A 86 -4.27 4.80 4.82
N ALA A 87 -3.46 4.75 3.77
CA ALA A 87 -3.71 3.89 2.62
C ALA A 87 -2.37 3.42 2.03
N ASP A 88 -2.11 2.11 2.13
CA ASP A 88 -0.91 1.47 1.59
C ASP A 88 -1.28 0.53 0.43
N PRO A 89 -1.05 0.94 -0.82
CA PRO A 89 -1.39 0.12 -1.99
C PRO A 89 -0.48 -1.10 -2.17
N TYR A 90 0.70 -1.12 -1.56
CA TYR A 90 1.62 -2.25 -1.65
C TYR A 90 1.28 -3.33 -0.63
N GLY A 91 0.96 -2.93 0.58
CA GLY A 91 0.47 -3.82 1.63
C GLY A 91 -1.01 -4.18 1.50
N GLY A 92 -1.74 -3.47 0.65
CA GLY A 92 -3.17 -3.71 0.42
C GLY A 92 -4.05 -3.32 1.60
N VAL A 93 -3.67 -2.31 2.35
CA VAL A 93 -4.40 -1.89 3.55
C VAL A 93 -4.91 -0.46 3.41
N ILE A 94 -6.19 -0.27 3.69
CA ILE A 94 -6.83 1.05 3.78
C ILE A 94 -7.43 1.18 5.18
N VAL A 95 -7.05 2.23 5.89
CA VAL A 95 -7.58 2.55 7.23
C VAL A 95 -8.23 3.90 7.17
N THR A 96 -9.50 3.98 7.55
CA THR A 96 -10.20 5.26 7.69
C THR A 96 -9.94 5.84 9.08
N ASP A 97 -10.23 7.12 9.25
CA ASP A 97 -10.38 7.70 10.57
C ASP A 97 -11.83 7.54 11.08
N TRP A 98 -12.09 7.98 12.30
CA TRP A 98 -13.42 7.92 12.86
C TRP A 98 -14.39 8.83 12.09
N TYR A 99 -15.50 8.25 11.70
CA TYR A 99 -16.59 8.94 11.02
C TYR A 99 -17.84 8.91 11.89
N THR A 100 -18.43 10.07 12.12
CA THR A 100 -19.68 10.24 12.85
C THR A 100 -20.78 10.62 11.85
N ASN A 101 -21.86 9.85 11.83
CA ASN A 101 -23.02 10.21 11.02
C ASN A 101 -23.72 11.43 11.64
N PRO A 102 -23.97 12.49 10.87
CA PRO A 102 -24.71 13.67 11.35
C PRO A 102 -26.11 13.35 11.94
N GLU A 103 -26.76 12.29 11.45
CA GLU A 103 -28.06 11.84 11.93
C GLU A 103 -27.99 11.13 13.29
N LYS A 104 -26.81 10.58 13.64
CA LYS A 104 -26.55 9.86 14.89
C LYS A 104 -25.18 10.27 15.44
N PRO A 105 -25.10 11.43 16.07
CA PRO A 105 -23.83 11.97 16.58
C PRO A 105 -23.27 11.17 17.78
N ASP A 106 -24.08 10.30 18.37
CA ASP A 106 -23.67 9.44 19.49
C ASP A 106 -22.92 8.18 19.06
N GLU A 107 -22.81 7.94 17.76
CA GLU A 107 -22.12 6.77 17.21
C GLU A 107 -21.02 7.21 16.24
N ARG A 108 -19.88 6.53 16.30
CA ARG A 108 -18.83 6.69 15.30
C ARG A 108 -18.26 5.36 14.84
N PHE A 109 -17.83 5.35 13.60
CA PHE A 109 -17.33 4.15 12.92
C PHE A 109 -15.95 4.40 12.35
N LYS A 110 -15.16 3.35 12.32
CA LYS A 110 -13.85 3.29 11.66
C LYS A 110 -13.79 2.00 10.87
N ALA A 111 -13.31 2.07 9.64
CA ALA A 111 -13.17 0.91 8.78
C ALA A 111 -11.69 0.60 8.51
N THR A 112 -11.36 -0.69 8.46
CA THR A 112 -10.10 -1.17 7.92
C THR A 112 -10.40 -2.18 6.83
N VAL A 113 -9.84 -1.95 5.65
CA VAL A 113 -9.99 -2.82 4.48
C VAL A 113 -8.67 -3.48 4.18
N TYR A 114 -8.68 -4.79 4.03
CA TYR A 114 -7.55 -5.60 3.61
C TYR A 114 -7.82 -6.19 2.23
N ILE A 115 -6.93 -5.95 1.28
CA ILE A 115 -6.96 -6.55 -0.05
C ILE A 115 -5.83 -7.57 -0.12
N LEU A 116 -6.19 -8.85 -0.15
CA LEU A 116 -5.30 -9.98 0.08
C LEU A 116 -4.83 -10.67 -1.22
N ASP A 117 -5.45 -10.35 -2.35
CA ASP A 117 -5.14 -11.01 -3.64
C ASP A 117 -5.01 -9.99 -4.77
N THR A 118 -4.20 -10.31 -5.76
CA THR A 118 -4.07 -9.55 -7.01
C THR A 118 -5.23 -9.81 -7.98
N ARG A 119 -6.02 -10.86 -7.75
CA ARG A 119 -7.19 -11.23 -8.53
C ARG A 119 -8.45 -10.64 -7.93
N LEU A 120 -9.43 -10.32 -8.79
CA LEU A 120 -10.75 -9.86 -8.36
C LEU A 120 -11.59 -11.07 -7.88
N ARG A 121 -11.51 -11.34 -6.58
CA ARG A 121 -12.21 -12.43 -5.88
C ARG A 121 -12.85 -11.91 -4.60
N ALA A 122 -13.94 -12.56 -4.18
CA ALA A 122 -14.63 -12.17 -2.95
C ALA A 122 -13.78 -12.44 -1.70
N ASP A 123 -13.08 -13.58 -1.68
CA ASP A 123 -12.16 -13.98 -0.61
C ASP A 123 -10.81 -13.22 -0.62
N GLY A 124 -10.59 -12.38 -1.63
CA GLY A 124 -9.45 -11.46 -1.70
C GLY A 124 -9.70 -10.11 -1.03
N LEU A 125 -10.84 -9.92 -0.37
CA LEU A 125 -11.22 -8.71 0.33
C LEU A 125 -11.70 -9.06 1.74
N ASN A 126 -11.28 -8.29 2.73
CA ASN A 126 -11.77 -8.39 4.09
C ASN A 126 -11.98 -6.98 4.66
N VAL A 127 -13.12 -6.75 5.28
CA VAL A 127 -13.46 -5.47 5.91
C VAL A 127 -13.73 -5.66 7.39
N THR A 128 -13.04 -4.88 8.20
CA THR A 128 -13.29 -4.82 9.65
C THR A 128 -13.86 -3.47 10.02
N ILE A 129 -14.97 -3.45 10.75
CA ILE A 129 -15.62 -2.24 11.22
C ILE A 129 -15.48 -2.15 12.74
N PHE A 130 -14.99 -1.02 13.20
CA PHE A 130 -14.97 -0.64 14.61
C PHE A 130 -16.07 0.38 14.85
N LYS A 131 -16.81 0.20 15.94
CA LYS A 131 -17.89 1.10 16.36
C LYS A 131 -17.62 1.59 17.79
N GLN A 132 -17.88 2.86 18.01
CA GLN A 132 -17.91 3.44 19.35
C GLN A 132 -19.21 4.21 19.58
N ILE A 133 -19.67 4.21 20.80
CA ILE A 133 -20.81 5.01 21.25
C ILE A 133 -20.36 6.02 22.31
N ASN A 134 -21.00 7.18 22.29
CA ASN A 134 -20.75 8.24 23.24
C ASN A 134 -21.70 8.11 24.43
N ASN A 135 -21.15 7.83 25.60
CA ASN A 135 -21.86 7.77 26.86
C ASN A 135 -21.49 8.98 27.74
N GLY A 136 -22.21 10.09 27.56
CA GLY A 136 -21.98 11.26 28.38
C GLY A 136 -20.61 11.93 28.21
N GLY A 137 -20.07 11.94 27.00
CA GLY A 137 -18.77 12.56 26.66
C GLY A 137 -17.59 11.57 26.58
N THR A 138 -17.81 10.31 26.95
CA THR A 138 -16.79 9.26 26.85
C THR A 138 -17.16 8.29 25.73
N TRP A 139 -16.20 8.05 24.80
CA TRP A 139 -16.35 7.07 23.73
C TRP A 139 -16.02 5.67 24.23
N THR A 140 -16.95 4.74 24.06
CA THR A 140 -16.80 3.35 24.48
C THR A 140 -16.93 2.43 23.29
N ASP A 141 -16.01 1.45 23.17
CA ASP A 141 -16.06 0.45 22.11
C ASP A 141 -17.33 -0.42 22.26
N THR A 142 -17.95 -0.68 21.14
CA THR A 142 -19.11 -1.57 21.06
C THR A 142 -18.99 -2.45 19.80
N ALA A 143 -19.67 -3.59 19.82
CA ALA A 143 -19.66 -4.48 18.68
C ALA A 143 -20.36 -3.80 17.48
N ALA A 144 -19.69 -3.77 16.34
CA ALA A 144 -20.34 -3.49 15.08
C ALA A 144 -21.13 -4.73 14.64
N THR A 145 -22.21 -4.53 13.87
CA THR A 145 -22.96 -5.63 13.28
C THR A 145 -22.11 -6.26 12.18
N GLU A 146 -21.95 -7.57 12.17
CA GLU A 146 -21.23 -8.32 11.09
C GLU A 146 -21.82 -8.03 9.71
N GLN A 147 -23.14 -7.82 9.68
CA GLN A 147 -23.85 -7.45 8.45
C GLN A 147 -23.28 -6.17 7.84
N THR A 148 -22.89 -5.18 8.65
CA THR A 148 -22.32 -3.91 8.15
C THR A 148 -21.01 -4.14 7.40
N ALA A 149 -20.14 -5.00 7.91
CA ALA A 149 -18.88 -5.34 7.22
C ALA A 149 -19.17 -6.05 5.89
N THR A 150 -20.06 -7.03 5.91
CA THR A 150 -20.49 -7.77 4.71
C THR A 150 -21.14 -6.86 3.66
N ASP A 151 -21.96 -5.91 4.06
CA ASP A 151 -22.60 -4.95 3.14
C ASP A 151 -21.56 -4.06 2.46
N ILE A 152 -20.54 -3.60 3.20
CA ILE A 152 -19.45 -2.82 2.63
C ILE A 152 -18.59 -3.67 1.69
N GLU A 153 -18.26 -4.92 2.05
CA GLU A 153 -17.55 -5.85 1.17
C GLU A 153 -18.32 -6.06 -0.15
N ASN A 154 -19.62 -6.31 -0.08
CA ASN A 154 -20.46 -6.47 -1.25
C ASN A 154 -20.53 -5.21 -2.12
N ALA A 155 -20.59 -4.03 -1.51
CA ALA A 155 -20.57 -2.75 -2.22
C ALA A 155 -19.24 -2.56 -2.96
N ILE A 156 -18.11 -2.83 -2.30
CA ILE A 156 -16.77 -2.76 -2.89
C ILE A 156 -16.63 -3.75 -4.06
N LEU A 157 -17.05 -5.00 -3.87
CA LEU A 157 -16.98 -6.03 -4.91
C LEU A 157 -17.84 -5.66 -6.13
N THR A 158 -19.03 -5.13 -5.90
CA THR A 158 -19.91 -4.67 -6.97
C THR A 158 -19.28 -3.52 -7.74
N ARG A 159 -18.73 -2.54 -7.04
CA ARG A 159 -18.03 -1.41 -7.64
C ARG A 159 -16.79 -1.85 -8.43
N ALA A 160 -16.02 -2.78 -7.90
CA ALA A 160 -14.83 -3.33 -8.57
C ALA A 160 -15.18 -4.04 -9.88
N ARG A 161 -16.29 -4.81 -9.90
CA ARG A 161 -16.79 -5.45 -11.13
C ARG A 161 -17.25 -4.41 -12.16
N GLN A 162 -17.92 -3.34 -11.75
CA GLN A 162 -18.31 -2.23 -12.64
C GLN A 162 -17.10 -1.56 -13.27
N LEU A 163 -16.06 -1.24 -12.47
CA LEU A 163 -14.81 -0.66 -12.94
C LEU A 163 -14.09 -1.57 -13.94
N ARG A 164 -14.06 -2.88 -13.68
CA ARG A 164 -13.49 -3.85 -14.62
C ARG A 164 -14.25 -3.88 -15.94
N LEU A 165 -15.58 -3.90 -15.91
CA LEU A 165 -16.41 -3.94 -17.12
C LEU A 165 -16.27 -2.65 -17.94
N SER A 166 -16.18 -1.49 -17.30
CA SER A 166 -15.96 -0.23 -18.01
C SER A 166 -14.61 -0.16 -18.69
N ASN A 167 -13.57 -0.80 -18.10
CA ASN A 167 -12.22 -0.82 -18.67
C ASN A 167 -12.07 -1.77 -19.86
N ILE A 168 -12.95 -2.76 -20.03
CA ILE A 168 -12.95 -3.69 -21.17
C ILE A 168 -13.61 -3.05 -22.42
N LYS A 169 -14.43 -2.03 -22.22
CA LYS A 169 -15.18 -1.38 -23.31
C LYS A 169 -14.39 -0.29 -24.05
N ASN A 170 -13.23 0.09 -23.55
CA ASN A 170 -12.32 1.05 -24.15
C ASN A 170 -11.11 0.31 -24.74
#